data_5b9c91f0665318c5fef280d2690d5067
#
_entry.id   5b9c91f0665318c5fef280d2690d5067
#
_cell.length_a   1.000
_cell.length_b   1.000
_cell.length_c   1.000
_cell.angle_alpha   90.00
_cell.angle_beta   90.00
_cell.angle_gamma   90.00
#
_symmetry.space_group_name_H-M   'P 1'
#
loop_
_entity.id
_entity.type
_entity.pdbx_description
1 polymer ?
#
loop_
_entity_poly.entity_id
_entity_poly.type
_entity_poly.pdbx_seq_one_letter_code
_entity_poly.pdbx_strand_id
1 'polypeptide(L)'
;MEELIRAGEEVVVFDNLYQGHREAVHPAAAFVQGDLAVRADIDAALATHQPDAIMHFAAYSLVGESMQNPFKYMGDNVTNGLNLLHSAVDHGVRKFILSSTAALFGTPDEIPITESTRIDPGSPYGESKFILERYLRWLDEIYGFRYAALRYFNAAGATAERGEDHTPESHLIPLVLQVALGQREKIMVFGDDYPTRDGTCIRDYIHVVDLAQAHILALRALDGGSRTYNLGNGQGFTVQEVIDTAREVTGHPIPAETTPRRPGDPAILIAGSDKIRAELGWDPRYPDLRSIVQTAWDWHVAHPRGY
;
A
#
# COMPACT_ATOMS: atom_id res chain seq x y z
N MET A 1 0.21 -12.17 -3.26
CA MET A 1 -0.03 -13.61 -3.07
C MET A 1 -0.48 -14.29 -4.36
N GLU A 2 -1.63 -14.00 -4.95
CA GLU A 2 -2.11 -14.63 -6.20
C GLU A 2 -1.09 -14.58 -7.34
N GLU A 3 -0.51 -13.40 -7.59
CA GLU A 3 0.49 -13.22 -8.67
C GLU A 3 1.77 -14.03 -8.42
N LEU A 4 2.20 -14.20 -7.16
CA LEU A 4 3.31 -15.09 -6.81
C LEU A 4 2.99 -16.55 -7.10
N ILE A 5 1.80 -17.01 -6.68
CA ILE A 5 1.34 -18.39 -6.94
C ILE A 5 1.21 -18.64 -8.44
N ARG A 6 0.67 -17.69 -9.22
CA ARG A 6 0.65 -17.78 -10.70
C ARG A 6 2.04 -17.83 -11.31
N ALA A 7 3.01 -17.19 -10.67
CA ALA A 7 4.41 -17.24 -11.09
C ALA A 7 5.13 -18.54 -10.69
N GLY A 8 4.45 -19.47 -10.00
CA GLY A 8 4.98 -20.75 -9.56
C GLY A 8 5.76 -20.69 -8.24
N GLU A 9 5.65 -19.59 -7.49
CA GLU A 9 6.31 -19.43 -6.20
C GLU A 9 5.51 -20.11 -5.07
N GLU A 10 6.21 -20.71 -4.13
CA GLU A 10 5.61 -21.19 -2.88
C GLU A 10 5.40 -20.00 -1.93
N VAL A 11 4.20 -19.85 -1.41
CA VAL A 11 3.82 -18.70 -0.59
C VAL A 11 3.40 -19.12 0.81
N VAL A 12 3.99 -18.49 1.82
CA VAL A 12 3.56 -18.57 3.21
C VAL A 12 3.03 -17.21 3.64
N VAL A 13 1.83 -17.17 4.18
CA VAL A 13 1.23 -15.97 4.77
C VAL A 13 1.38 -16.04 6.28
N PHE A 14 2.03 -15.04 6.87
CA PHE A 14 2.14 -14.83 8.30
C PHE A 14 1.31 -13.62 8.70
N ASP A 15 0.27 -13.77 9.49
CA ASP A 15 -0.68 -12.71 9.83
C ASP A 15 -1.27 -12.95 11.22
N ASN A 16 -1.51 -11.89 12.00
CA ASN A 16 -2.17 -11.99 13.31
C ASN A 16 -3.71 -11.88 13.23
N LEU A 17 -4.26 -11.61 12.04
CA LEU A 17 -5.68 -11.41 11.76
C LEU A 17 -6.31 -10.24 12.54
N TYR A 18 -5.53 -9.22 12.90
CA TYR A 18 -6.06 -8.02 13.53
C TYR A 18 -6.85 -7.15 12.54
N GLN A 19 -6.33 -7.00 11.32
CA GLN A 19 -6.98 -6.32 10.19
C GLN A 19 -7.19 -7.26 9.01
N GLY A 20 -6.41 -8.33 8.95
CA GLY A 20 -6.45 -9.31 7.89
C GLY A 20 -7.59 -10.31 8.06
N HIS A 21 -8.00 -10.91 6.94
CA HIS A 21 -9.06 -11.91 6.87
C HIS A 21 -8.48 -13.26 6.44
N ARG A 22 -8.82 -14.31 7.20
CA ARG A 22 -8.36 -15.67 6.87
C ARG A 22 -8.88 -16.14 5.50
N GLU A 23 -10.06 -15.68 5.14
CA GLU A 23 -10.74 -15.94 3.87
C GLU A 23 -10.02 -15.33 2.67
N ALA A 24 -9.28 -14.24 2.87
CA ALA A 24 -8.47 -13.62 1.83
C ALA A 24 -7.24 -14.46 1.45
N VAL A 25 -6.82 -15.42 2.29
CA VAL A 25 -5.65 -16.26 2.03
C VAL A 25 -5.95 -17.27 0.94
N HIS A 26 -5.13 -17.29 -0.12
CA HIS A 26 -5.28 -18.21 -1.23
C HIS A 26 -5.13 -19.68 -0.77
N PRO A 27 -5.97 -20.62 -1.24
CA PRO A 27 -5.94 -22.02 -0.79
C PRO A 27 -4.59 -22.74 -1.01
N ALA A 28 -3.81 -22.31 -2.00
CA ALA A 28 -2.48 -22.86 -2.29
C ALA A 28 -1.35 -22.23 -1.43
N ALA A 29 -1.64 -21.20 -0.63
CA ALA A 29 -0.65 -20.63 0.28
C ALA A 29 -0.73 -21.33 1.65
N ALA A 30 0.44 -21.58 2.25
CA ALA A 30 0.49 -21.96 3.66
C ALA A 30 0.10 -20.73 4.52
N PHE A 31 -0.56 -20.98 5.64
CA PHE A 31 -0.93 -19.92 6.58
C PHE A 31 -0.37 -20.21 7.97
N VAL A 32 0.27 -19.20 8.53
CA VAL A 32 0.78 -19.20 9.91
C VAL A 32 0.14 -18.03 10.63
N GLN A 33 -0.69 -18.30 11.63
CA GLN A 33 -1.17 -17.24 12.51
C GLN A 33 -0.11 -16.94 13.56
N GLY A 34 0.34 -15.68 13.59
CA GLY A 34 1.36 -15.23 14.55
C GLY A 34 1.45 -13.71 14.58
N ASP A 35 2.14 -13.17 15.57
CA ASP A 35 2.27 -11.73 15.78
C ASP A 35 3.73 -11.28 15.67
N LEU A 36 4.00 -10.21 14.93
CA LEU A 36 5.33 -9.59 14.80
C LEU A 36 5.85 -9.01 16.14
N ALA A 37 4.95 -8.74 17.09
CA ALA A 37 5.32 -8.35 18.45
C ALA A 37 5.95 -9.52 19.24
N VAL A 38 5.65 -10.78 18.84
CA VAL A 38 6.13 -12.01 19.48
C VAL A 38 7.23 -12.63 18.63
N ARG A 39 8.48 -12.33 18.94
CA ARG A 39 9.63 -12.81 18.16
C ARG A 39 9.63 -14.34 18.00
N ALA A 40 9.21 -15.08 19.02
CA ALA A 40 9.16 -16.55 18.96
C ALA A 40 8.22 -17.07 17.86
N ASP A 41 7.11 -16.35 17.53
CA ASP A 41 6.23 -16.72 16.45
C ASP A 41 6.92 -16.55 15.08
N ILE A 42 7.70 -15.46 14.94
CA ILE A 42 8.48 -15.18 13.73
C ILE A 42 9.54 -16.25 13.55
N ASP A 43 10.33 -16.52 14.60
CA ASP A 43 11.42 -17.51 14.58
C ASP A 43 10.88 -18.91 14.24
N ALA A 44 9.74 -19.31 14.81
CA ALA A 44 9.09 -20.58 14.51
C ALA A 44 8.64 -20.69 13.06
N ALA A 45 8.05 -19.62 12.50
CA ALA A 45 7.63 -19.56 11.10
C ALA A 45 8.85 -19.67 10.16
N LEU A 46 9.89 -18.88 10.40
CA LEU A 46 11.11 -18.88 9.58
C LEU A 46 11.86 -20.22 9.64
N ALA A 47 11.96 -20.83 10.83
CA ALA A 47 12.59 -22.14 11.00
C ALA A 47 11.83 -23.26 10.27
N THR A 48 10.48 -23.17 10.27
CA THR A 48 9.62 -24.19 9.64
C THR A 48 9.63 -24.10 8.13
N HIS A 49 9.49 -22.89 7.60
CA HIS A 49 9.24 -22.66 6.17
C HIS A 49 10.49 -22.26 5.38
N GLN A 50 11.54 -21.77 6.05
CA GLN A 50 12.82 -21.40 5.45
C GLN A 50 12.69 -20.56 4.16
N PRO A 51 11.95 -19.43 4.16
CA PRO A 51 11.69 -18.67 2.96
C PRO A 51 12.97 -18.02 2.39
N ASP A 52 13.08 -17.97 1.07
CA ASP A 52 14.18 -17.27 0.38
C ASP A 52 14.07 -15.76 0.50
N ALA A 53 12.85 -15.25 0.67
CA ALA A 53 12.55 -13.82 0.73
C ALA A 53 11.33 -13.52 1.59
N ILE A 54 11.27 -12.28 2.09
CA ILE A 54 10.13 -11.76 2.85
C ILE A 54 9.56 -10.54 2.13
N MET A 55 8.24 -10.49 1.98
CA MET A 55 7.48 -9.29 1.60
C MET A 55 6.70 -8.79 2.81
N HIS A 56 7.08 -7.63 3.33
CA HIS A 56 6.52 -7.09 4.56
C HIS A 56 5.46 -6.03 4.28
N PHE A 57 4.19 -6.42 4.45
CA PHE A 57 3.02 -5.54 4.31
C PHE A 57 2.42 -5.14 5.67
N ALA A 58 2.62 -5.97 6.69
CA ALA A 58 2.00 -5.78 8.00
C ALA A 58 2.44 -4.49 8.66
N ALA A 59 1.50 -3.56 8.83
CA ALA A 59 1.70 -2.29 9.51
C ALA A 59 0.35 -1.61 9.76
N TYR A 60 0.29 -0.75 10.77
CA TYR A 60 -0.77 0.25 10.85
C TYR A 60 -0.52 1.34 9.81
N SER A 61 -1.54 1.72 9.03
CA SER A 61 -1.38 2.57 7.84
C SER A 61 -2.22 3.86 7.86
N LEU A 62 -3.03 4.10 8.90
CA LEU A 62 -3.93 5.24 8.97
C LEU A 62 -3.18 6.51 9.39
N VAL A 63 -2.87 7.38 8.41
CA VAL A 63 -2.15 8.65 8.63
C VAL A 63 -2.82 9.49 9.72
N GLY A 64 -4.16 9.66 9.65
CA GLY A 64 -4.92 10.45 10.62
C GLY A 64 -4.86 9.88 12.04
N GLU A 65 -4.93 8.56 12.21
CA GLU A 65 -4.76 7.90 13.50
C GLU A 65 -3.35 8.11 14.05
N SER A 66 -2.34 8.04 13.19
CA SER A 66 -0.94 8.22 13.60
C SER A 66 -0.68 9.59 14.23
N MET A 67 -1.38 10.64 13.78
CA MET A 67 -1.31 11.99 14.37
C MET A 67 -1.95 12.09 15.77
N GLN A 68 -2.84 11.16 16.10
CA GLN A 68 -3.53 11.11 17.40
C GLN A 68 -2.86 10.12 18.36
N ASN A 69 -2.30 9.04 17.83
CA ASN A 69 -1.65 7.98 18.60
C ASN A 69 -0.27 7.62 18.04
N PRO A 70 0.73 8.51 18.11
CA PRO A 70 2.04 8.28 17.52
C PRO A 70 2.78 7.09 18.16
N PHE A 71 2.56 6.81 19.44
CA PHE A 71 3.22 5.70 20.13
C PHE A 71 2.83 4.33 19.57
N LYS A 72 1.58 4.14 19.15
CA LYS A 72 1.13 2.93 18.45
C LYS A 72 1.96 2.70 17.17
N TYR A 73 2.11 3.73 16.35
CA TYR A 73 2.83 3.61 15.07
C TYR A 73 4.34 3.42 15.24
N MET A 74 4.95 4.14 16.19
CA MET A 74 6.38 3.95 16.48
C MET A 74 6.65 2.63 17.19
N GLY A 75 5.78 2.21 18.10
CA GLY A 75 5.88 0.89 18.76
C GLY A 75 5.67 -0.24 17.77
N ASP A 76 4.49 -0.30 17.19
CA ASP A 76 4.10 -1.49 16.42
C ASP A 76 4.78 -1.54 15.03
N ASN A 77 4.78 -0.44 14.27
CA ASN A 77 5.41 -0.50 12.94
C ASN A 77 6.93 -0.62 13.02
N VAL A 78 7.59 0.16 13.90
CA VAL A 78 9.05 0.15 13.98
C VAL A 78 9.55 -1.07 14.77
N THR A 79 9.08 -1.24 16.01
CA THR A 79 9.60 -2.33 16.87
C THR A 79 9.30 -3.69 16.28
N ASN A 80 8.08 -3.92 15.80
CA ASN A 80 7.69 -5.19 15.20
C ASN A 80 8.40 -5.43 13.85
N GLY A 81 8.59 -4.37 13.07
CA GLY A 81 9.42 -4.43 11.87
C GLY A 81 10.88 -4.81 12.17
N LEU A 82 11.46 -4.26 13.24
CA LEU A 82 12.81 -4.62 13.69
C LEU A 82 12.89 -6.07 14.21
N ASN A 83 11.86 -6.57 14.91
CA ASN A 83 11.78 -7.96 15.30
C ASN A 83 11.85 -8.89 14.08
N LEU A 84 11.05 -8.58 13.04
CA LEU A 84 11.05 -9.34 11.79
C LEU A 84 12.41 -9.30 11.10
N LEU A 85 13.02 -8.14 10.97
CA LEU A 85 14.32 -7.98 10.33
C LEU A 85 15.45 -8.70 11.08
N HIS A 86 15.42 -8.64 12.41
CA HIS A 86 16.39 -9.35 13.24
C HIS A 86 16.24 -10.87 13.06
N SER A 87 15.02 -11.41 13.20
CA SER A 87 14.76 -12.83 12.95
C SER A 87 15.15 -13.26 11.53
N ALA A 88 14.85 -12.43 10.51
CA ALA A 88 15.22 -12.71 9.12
C ALA A 88 16.75 -12.87 8.95
N VAL A 89 17.54 -11.98 9.57
CA VAL A 89 19.01 -12.07 9.56
C VAL A 89 19.50 -13.35 10.25
N ASP A 90 18.97 -13.66 11.45
CA ASP A 90 19.35 -14.83 12.25
C ASP A 90 19.04 -16.15 11.52
N HIS A 91 17.92 -16.20 10.78
CA HIS A 91 17.52 -17.37 9.99
C HIS A 91 18.09 -17.40 8.56
N GLY A 92 18.98 -16.47 8.22
CA GLY A 92 19.68 -16.48 6.93
C GLY A 92 18.88 -15.99 5.75
N VAL A 93 17.68 -15.41 5.92
CA VAL A 93 16.96 -14.73 4.85
C VAL A 93 17.78 -13.52 4.37
N ARG A 94 17.89 -13.34 3.07
CA ARG A 94 18.75 -12.30 2.47
C ARG A 94 18.03 -11.35 1.54
N LYS A 95 16.75 -11.58 1.26
CA LYS A 95 15.94 -10.75 0.34
C LYS A 95 14.68 -10.24 1.06
N PHE A 96 14.43 -8.93 0.93
CA PHE A 96 13.33 -8.29 1.63
C PHE A 96 12.65 -7.22 0.76
N ILE A 97 11.33 -7.26 0.68
CA ILE A 97 10.55 -6.20 0.07
C ILE A 97 9.78 -5.47 1.18
N LEU A 98 10.02 -4.18 1.29
CA LEU A 98 9.28 -3.31 2.21
C LEU A 98 8.12 -2.64 1.49
N SER A 99 6.90 -2.85 1.96
CA SER A 99 5.76 -1.97 1.71
C SER A 99 6.04 -0.61 2.34
N SER A 100 6.60 0.31 1.56
CA SER A 100 6.83 1.69 1.94
C SER A 100 5.67 2.58 1.44
N THR A 101 5.80 3.89 1.50
CA THR A 101 4.67 4.80 1.31
C THR A 101 5.07 6.14 0.72
N ALA A 102 4.15 6.78 -0.01
CA ALA A 102 4.27 8.18 -0.41
C ALA A 102 4.20 9.18 0.77
N ALA A 103 3.70 8.74 1.95
CA ALA A 103 3.65 9.57 3.15
C ALA A 103 5.03 9.99 3.69
N LEU A 104 6.11 9.45 3.12
CA LEU A 104 7.49 9.89 3.37
C LEU A 104 7.74 11.33 2.90
N PHE A 105 7.00 11.80 1.91
CA PHE A 105 7.32 13.07 1.22
C PHE A 105 6.58 14.28 1.82
N GLY A 106 5.59 14.07 2.70
CA GLY A 106 4.81 15.16 3.28
C GLY A 106 4.18 16.05 2.20
N THR A 107 4.55 17.34 2.21
CA THR A 107 4.18 18.29 1.15
C THR A 107 5.38 18.49 0.23
N PRO A 108 5.43 17.84 -0.94
CA PRO A 108 6.58 17.91 -1.85
C PRO A 108 6.66 19.26 -2.56
N ASP A 109 7.89 19.72 -2.81
CA ASP A 109 8.16 20.97 -3.54
C ASP A 109 7.97 20.79 -5.06
N GLU A 110 8.11 19.57 -5.57
CA GLU A 110 8.07 19.25 -7.01
C GLU A 110 7.14 18.05 -7.29
N ILE A 111 6.44 18.11 -8.42
CA ILE A 111 5.57 17.07 -8.95
C ILE A 111 5.98 16.78 -10.41
N PRO A 112 6.09 15.51 -10.83
CA PRO A 112 5.88 14.27 -10.05
C PRO A 112 6.97 14.01 -9.00
N ILE A 113 6.59 13.28 -7.94
CA ILE A 113 7.49 12.88 -6.85
C ILE A 113 8.39 11.75 -7.32
N THR A 114 9.69 11.97 -7.39
CA THR A 114 10.69 10.97 -7.78
C THR A 114 11.41 10.39 -6.56
N GLU A 115 12.25 9.38 -6.77
CA GLU A 115 13.07 8.80 -5.69
C GLU A 115 14.14 9.76 -5.15
N SER A 116 14.46 10.81 -5.90
CA SER A 116 15.39 11.90 -5.49
C SER A 116 14.69 13.01 -4.73
N THR A 117 13.36 13.06 -4.71
CA THR A 117 12.61 14.06 -3.95
C THR A 117 12.95 13.96 -2.46
N ARG A 118 13.13 15.12 -1.83
CA ARG A 118 13.45 15.19 -0.40
C ARG A 118 12.41 14.47 0.43
N ILE A 119 12.88 13.59 1.32
CA ILE A 119 12.03 12.91 2.31
C ILE A 119 11.87 13.84 3.51
N ASP A 120 10.61 14.13 3.84
CA ASP A 120 10.21 14.97 4.97
C ASP A 120 8.84 14.51 5.48
N PRO A 121 8.79 13.40 6.26
CA PRO A 121 7.54 12.78 6.65
C PRO A 121 6.64 13.74 7.44
N GLY A 122 5.42 13.94 6.96
CA GLY A 122 4.42 14.78 7.60
C GLY A 122 3.61 14.09 8.71
N SER A 123 3.94 12.82 9.02
CA SER A 123 3.18 12.02 9.99
C SER A 123 4.03 10.93 10.65
N PRO A 124 3.65 10.49 11.87
CA PRO A 124 4.31 9.35 12.52
C PRO A 124 4.25 8.05 11.70
N TYR A 125 3.20 7.84 10.90
CA TYR A 125 3.15 6.72 9.96
C TYR A 125 4.27 6.81 8.91
N GLY A 126 4.38 7.95 8.22
CA GLY A 126 5.46 8.18 7.24
C GLY A 126 6.83 8.00 7.87
N GLU A 127 7.06 8.62 9.05
CA GLU A 127 8.31 8.48 9.79
C GLU A 127 8.63 7.02 10.14
N SER A 128 7.64 6.23 10.59
CA SER A 128 7.84 4.81 10.94
C SER A 128 8.35 3.99 9.73
N LYS A 129 7.81 4.24 8.54
CA LYS A 129 8.26 3.59 7.30
C LYS A 129 9.67 4.06 6.89
N PHE A 130 9.96 5.35 7.05
CA PHE A 130 11.28 5.88 6.74
C PHE A 130 12.38 5.33 7.67
N ILE A 131 12.09 5.16 8.95
CA ILE A 131 13.00 4.50 9.90
C ILE A 131 13.35 3.09 9.40
N LEU A 132 12.37 2.30 8.95
CA LEU A 132 12.63 0.96 8.41
C LEU A 132 13.46 1.00 7.12
N GLU A 133 13.22 1.94 6.19
CA GLU A 133 14.06 2.10 5.00
C GLU A 133 15.52 2.40 5.36
N ARG A 134 15.73 3.30 6.32
CA ARG A 134 17.09 3.64 6.81
C ARG A 134 17.76 2.46 7.48
N TYR A 135 17.01 1.65 8.22
CA TYR A 135 17.54 0.46 8.88
C TYR A 135 17.92 -0.62 7.87
N LEU A 136 17.09 -0.86 6.85
CA LEU A 136 17.37 -1.79 5.77
C LEU A 136 18.68 -1.45 5.03
N ARG A 137 18.98 -0.17 4.84
CA ARG A 137 20.27 0.24 4.26
C ARG A 137 21.45 -0.23 5.10
N TRP A 138 21.38 -0.12 6.44
CA TRP A 138 22.43 -0.64 7.33
C TRP A 138 22.55 -2.15 7.29
N LEU A 139 21.43 -2.87 7.18
CA LEU A 139 21.47 -4.32 7.04
C LEU A 139 22.09 -4.77 5.70
N ASP A 140 21.86 -4.02 4.63
CA ASP A 140 22.53 -4.28 3.35
C ASP A 140 24.05 -4.06 3.44
N GLU A 141 24.48 -2.93 4.01
CA GLU A 141 25.89 -2.59 4.16
C GLU A 141 26.64 -3.60 5.07
N ILE A 142 26.01 -4.06 6.15
CA ILE A 142 26.68 -4.90 7.19
C ILE A 142 26.57 -6.38 6.87
N TYR A 143 25.38 -6.85 6.42
CA TYR A 143 25.05 -8.27 6.27
C TYR A 143 24.83 -8.71 4.83
N GLY A 144 24.86 -7.79 3.84
CA GLY A 144 24.47 -8.08 2.47
C GLY A 144 22.97 -8.43 2.33
N PHE A 145 22.15 -7.90 3.22
CA PHE A 145 20.70 -8.12 3.27
C PHE A 145 20.02 -7.24 2.20
N ARG A 146 19.77 -7.83 1.03
CA ARG A 146 19.23 -7.11 -0.14
C ARG A 146 17.77 -6.74 0.06
N TYR A 147 17.40 -5.50 -0.27
CA TYR A 147 16.03 -5.03 -0.10
C TYR A 147 15.53 -4.20 -1.28
N ALA A 148 14.20 -4.18 -1.45
CA ALA A 148 13.54 -3.13 -2.20
C ALA A 148 12.51 -2.42 -1.32
N ALA A 149 12.60 -1.09 -1.26
CA ALA A 149 11.60 -0.25 -0.64
C ALA A 149 10.68 0.28 -1.75
N LEU A 150 9.42 -0.16 -1.72
CA LEU A 150 8.42 0.21 -2.71
C LEU A 150 7.48 1.26 -2.10
N ARG A 151 7.64 2.50 -2.54
CA ARG A 151 6.89 3.68 -2.06
C ARG A 151 5.69 3.89 -2.95
N TYR A 152 4.59 3.24 -2.63
CA TYR A 152 3.38 3.42 -3.41
C TYR A 152 2.44 4.47 -2.82
N PHE A 153 1.60 4.98 -3.72
CA PHE A 153 0.63 6.03 -3.43
C PHE A 153 -0.68 5.36 -2.97
N ASN A 154 -1.77 5.51 -3.69
CA ASN A 154 -3.02 4.91 -3.25
C ASN A 154 -3.26 3.59 -4.00
N ALA A 155 -3.01 2.47 -3.35
CA ALA A 155 -3.39 1.17 -3.87
C ALA A 155 -4.91 1.08 -3.96
N ALA A 156 -5.44 0.58 -5.08
CA ALA A 156 -6.87 0.49 -5.32
C ALA A 156 -7.20 -0.62 -6.34
N GLY A 157 -8.47 -0.84 -6.58
CA GLY A 157 -8.90 -1.95 -7.44
C GLY A 157 -8.94 -3.28 -6.70
N ALA A 158 -9.33 -4.32 -7.42
CA ALA A 158 -9.49 -5.67 -6.86
C ALA A 158 -9.20 -6.74 -7.92
N THR A 159 -9.05 -7.99 -7.48
CA THR A 159 -9.21 -9.17 -8.33
C THR A 159 -10.65 -9.71 -8.18
N ALA A 160 -11.01 -10.74 -8.93
CA ALA A 160 -12.34 -11.36 -8.79
C ALA A 160 -12.58 -11.96 -7.39
N GLU A 161 -11.51 -12.47 -6.76
CA GLU A 161 -11.60 -13.14 -5.47
C GLU A 161 -11.15 -12.27 -4.29
N ARG A 162 -10.41 -11.17 -4.53
CA ARG A 162 -9.79 -10.38 -3.45
C ARG A 162 -9.92 -8.89 -3.69
N GLY A 163 -10.42 -8.21 -2.67
CA GLY A 163 -10.58 -6.75 -2.67
C GLY A 163 -10.22 -6.14 -1.32
N GLU A 164 -10.43 -4.86 -1.22
CA GLU A 164 -10.14 -4.08 -0.02
C GLU A 164 -11.30 -4.18 0.98
N ASP A 165 -10.97 -4.61 2.19
CA ASP A 165 -11.90 -4.72 3.31
C ASP A 165 -11.21 -4.30 4.60
N HIS A 166 -11.43 -3.05 5.02
CA HIS A 166 -10.87 -2.46 6.24
C HIS A 166 -11.95 -2.03 7.22
N THR A 167 -11.69 -2.22 8.49
CA THR A 167 -12.54 -1.71 9.57
C THR A 167 -11.70 -0.94 10.59
N PRO A 168 -11.84 0.42 10.68
CA PRO A 168 -12.67 1.30 9.85
C PRO A 168 -12.10 1.53 8.46
N GLU A 169 -12.95 1.70 7.43
CA GLU A 169 -12.54 2.09 6.11
C GLU A 169 -12.29 3.61 6.03
N SER A 170 -11.21 4.00 5.38
CA SER A 170 -10.80 5.41 5.24
C SER A 170 -10.37 5.81 3.82
N HIS A 171 -10.23 4.84 2.91
CA HIS A 171 -9.80 5.10 1.55
C HIS A 171 -10.95 5.58 0.66
N LEU A 172 -10.66 6.51 -0.26
CA LEU A 172 -11.68 7.21 -1.03
C LEU A 172 -12.52 6.28 -1.88
N ILE A 173 -11.91 5.40 -2.69
CA ILE A 173 -12.64 4.54 -3.62
C ILE A 173 -13.61 3.62 -2.89
N PRO A 174 -13.21 2.83 -1.87
CA PRO A 174 -14.17 2.04 -1.09
C PRO A 174 -15.28 2.88 -0.45
N LEU A 175 -14.97 4.05 0.13
CA LEU A 175 -15.98 4.92 0.72
C LEU A 175 -17.01 5.42 -0.30
N VAL A 176 -16.59 5.76 -1.51
CA VAL A 176 -17.46 6.17 -2.62
C VAL A 176 -18.33 4.98 -3.06
N LEU A 177 -17.77 3.78 -3.15
CA LEU A 177 -18.50 2.57 -3.51
C LEU A 177 -19.49 2.13 -2.42
N GLN A 178 -19.19 2.35 -1.13
CA GLN A 178 -20.15 2.14 -0.04
C GLN A 178 -21.38 3.06 -0.16
N VAL A 179 -21.22 4.29 -0.70
CA VAL A 179 -22.37 5.15 -0.99
C VAL A 179 -23.22 4.55 -2.12
N ALA A 180 -22.59 4.05 -3.19
CA ALA A 180 -23.29 3.39 -4.29
C ALA A 180 -24.05 2.13 -3.84
N LEU A 181 -23.50 1.38 -2.87
CA LEU A 181 -24.15 0.20 -2.26
C LEU A 181 -25.24 0.56 -1.24
N GLY A 182 -25.49 1.85 -0.96
CA GLY A 182 -26.45 2.29 0.04
C GLY A 182 -26.03 2.06 1.49
N GLN A 183 -24.76 1.75 1.75
CA GLN A 183 -24.17 1.56 3.08
C GLN A 183 -23.82 2.89 3.76
N ARG A 184 -23.73 3.97 2.97
CA ARG A 184 -23.50 5.36 3.43
C ARG A 184 -24.47 6.29 2.70
N GLU A 185 -24.88 7.37 3.36
CA GLU A 185 -25.76 8.36 2.74
C GLU A 185 -25.05 9.21 1.68
N LYS A 186 -23.79 9.56 1.95
CA LYS A 186 -23.00 10.47 1.10
C LYS A 186 -21.51 10.30 1.32
N ILE A 187 -20.71 10.78 0.36
CA ILE A 187 -19.26 10.94 0.51
C ILE A 187 -18.93 12.37 0.94
N MET A 188 -17.95 12.52 1.85
CA MET A 188 -17.44 13.81 2.28
C MET A 188 -16.23 14.20 1.44
N VAL A 189 -16.27 15.39 0.82
CA VAL A 189 -15.18 15.97 0.04
C VAL A 189 -14.47 17.00 0.92
N PHE A 190 -13.21 16.75 1.27
CA PHE A 190 -12.45 17.60 2.19
C PHE A 190 -11.70 18.71 1.45
N GLY A 191 -12.37 19.86 1.27
CA GLY A 191 -11.88 21.03 0.56
C GLY A 191 -12.23 21.00 -0.94
N ASP A 192 -12.67 22.14 -1.45
CA ASP A 192 -12.97 22.41 -2.85
C ASP A 192 -12.27 23.70 -3.36
N ASP A 193 -11.29 24.17 -2.60
CA ASP A 193 -10.56 25.41 -2.81
C ASP A 193 -9.03 25.18 -2.99
N TYR A 194 -8.60 23.93 -3.28
CA TYR A 194 -7.20 23.63 -3.60
C TYR A 194 -6.81 24.23 -4.97
N PRO A 195 -5.53 24.59 -5.19
CA PRO A 195 -5.03 25.11 -6.47
C PRO A 195 -4.89 23.96 -7.49
N THR A 196 -5.99 23.30 -7.80
CA THR A 196 -6.13 22.16 -8.72
C THR A 196 -7.20 22.45 -9.77
N ARG A 197 -7.36 21.56 -10.76
CA ARG A 197 -8.25 21.78 -11.90
C ARG A 197 -9.75 21.90 -11.56
N ASP A 198 -10.18 21.33 -10.43
CA ASP A 198 -11.57 21.39 -9.95
C ASP A 198 -11.73 21.83 -8.49
N GLY A 199 -10.62 22.24 -7.85
CA GLY A 199 -10.60 22.68 -6.48
C GLY A 199 -10.43 21.54 -5.45
N THR A 200 -10.58 20.26 -5.85
CA THR A 200 -10.36 19.12 -4.94
C THR A 200 -8.92 18.60 -5.04
N CYS A 201 -8.43 17.91 -4.00
CA CYS A 201 -7.05 17.44 -4.03
C CYS A 201 -6.83 16.33 -5.08
N ILE A 202 -5.59 16.24 -5.58
CA ILE A 202 -5.17 15.24 -6.57
C ILE A 202 -4.38 14.13 -5.88
N ARG A 203 -4.75 12.88 -6.19
CA ARG A 203 -4.06 11.67 -5.73
C ARG A 203 -3.75 10.76 -6.89
N ASP A 204 -2.65 10.03 -6.76
CA ASP A 204 -2.27 8.98 -7.69
C ASP A 204 -2.80 7.63 -7.19
N TYR A 205 -3.40 6.86 -8.10
CA TYR A 205 -3.94 5.54 -7.79
C TYR A 205 -3.20 4.49 -8.62
N ILE A 206 -2.91 3.37 -7.98
CA ILE A 206 -2.26 2.23 -8.62
C ILE A 206 -3.10 0.98 -8.38
N HIS A 207 -3.37 0.23 -9.45
CA HIS A 207 -4.12 -1.01 -9.34
C HIS A 207 -3.32 -2.07 -8.57
N VAL A 208 -3.97 -2.79 -7.64
CA VAL A 208 -3.32 -3.79 -6.78
C VAL A 208 -2.61 -4.91 -7.56
N VAL A 209 -3.08 -5.27 -8.76
CA VAL A 209 -2.43 -6.25 -9.65
C VAL A 209 -1.13 -5.68 -10.21
N ASP A 210 -1.12 -4.42 -10.65
CA ASP A 210 0.08 -3.76 -11.17
C ASP A 210 1.10 -3.53 -10.06
N LEU A 211 0.62 -3.22 -8.86
CA LEU A 211 1.44 -3.14 -7.66
C LEU A 211 2.08 -4.49 -7.33
N ALA A 212 1.32 -5.60 -7.38
CA ALA A 212 1.83 -6.94 -7.16
C ALA A 212 2.91 -7.32 -8.17
N GLN A 213 2.74 -6.96 -9.45
CA GLN A 213 3.76 -7.16 -10.48
C GLN A 213 5.05 -6.39 -10.18
N ALA A 214 4.94 -5.12 -9.74
CA ALA A 214 6.10 -4.32 -9.34
C ALA A 214 6.88 -5.01 -8.19
N HIS A 215 6.17 -5.60 -7.21
CA HIS A 215 6.79 -6.37 -6.13
C HIS A 215 7.57 -7.58 -6.63
N ILE A 216 7.01 -8.34 -7.57
CA ILE A 216 7.67 -9.52 -8.16
C ILE A 216 8.91 -9.12 -8.97
N LEU A 217 8.79 -8.07 -9.79
CA LEU A 217 9.92 -7.56 -10.57
C LEU A 217 11.04 -7.05 -9.64
N ALA A 218 10.68 -6.29 -8.60
CA ALA A 218 11.64 -5.81 -7.62
C ALA A 218 12.32 -6.96 -6.86
N LEU A 219 11.58 -7.99 -6.44
CA LEU A 219 12.14 -9.18 -5.78
C LEU A 219 13.19 -9.87 -6.65
N ARG A 220 12.87 -10.09 -7.92
CA ARG A 220 13.80 -10.73 -8.88
C ARG A 220 15.03 -9.89 -9.15
N ALA A 221 14.93 -8.57 -9.07
CA ALA A 221 16.04 -7.64 -9.28
C ALA A 221 17.02 -7.55 -8.10
N LEU A 222 16.68 -8.09 -6.91
CA LEU A 222 17.51 -8.00 -5.71
C LEU A 222 18.86 -8.71 -5.83
N ASP A 223 19.02 -9.67 -6.73
CA ASP A 223 20.32 -10.28 -7.00
C ASP A 223 21.34 -9.26 -7.54
N GLY A 224 20.86 -8.20 -8.20
CA GLY A 224 21.65 -7.07 -8.68
C GLY A 224 21.87 -5.94 -7.67
N GLY A 225 21.39 -6.07 -6.42
CA GLY A 225 21.54 -5.08 -5.35
C GLY A 225 20.23 -4.49 -4.86
N SER A 226 20.30 -3.74 -3.76
CA SER A 226 19.13 -3.10 -3.15
C SER A 226 18.55 -1.96 -4.01
N ARG A 227 17.26 -1.71 -3.88
CA ARG A 227 16.49 -0.81 -4.74
C ARG A 227 15.49 0.04 -3.93
N THR A 228 15.13 1.18 -4.52
CA THR A 228 13.99 1.99 -4.04
C THR A 228 13.24 2.50 -5.26
N TYR A 229 11.90 2.36 -5.25
CA TYR A 229 11.04 2.78 -6.35
C TYR A 229 9.79 3.46 -5.83
N ASN A 230 9.38 4.53 -6.52
CA ASN A 230 8.06 5.13 -6.37
C ASN A 230 7.09 4.45 -7.33
N LEU A 231 5.92 4.09 -6.84
CA LEU A 231 4.91 3.34 -7.60
C LEU A 231 3.57 4.07 -7.61
N GLY A 232 3.19 4.53 -8.78
CA GLY A 232 1.91 5.14 -9.07
C GLY A 232 1.63 5.11 -10.56
N ASN A 233 0.47 5.58 -10.95
CA ASN A 233 0.06 5.67 -12.36
C ASN A 233 0.78 6.83 -13.08
N GLY A 234 1.13 7.90 -12.35
CA GLY A 234 1.77 9.10 -12.87
C GLY A 234 0.81 10.14 -13.45
N GLN A 235 -0.50 9.87 -13.49
CA GLN A 235 -1.49 10.82 -14.05
C GLN A 235 -2.12 11.71 -12.98
N GLY A 236 -2.42 11.17 -11.81
CA GLY A 236 -3.11 11.87 -10.73
C GLY A 236 -4.58 12.21 -11.07
N PHE A 237 -5.47 11.87 -10.15
CA PHE A 237 -6.90 12.10 -10.29
C PHE A 237 -7.42 12.93 -9.11
N THR A 238 -8.34 13.86 -9.41
CA THR A 238 -9.01 14.66 -8.37
C THR A 238 -10.02 13.80 -7.61
N VAL A 239 -10.39 14.23 -6.41
CA VAL A 239 -11.48 13.56 -5.66
C VAL A 239 -12.78 13.60 -6.45
N GLN A 240 -13.07 14.72 -7.13
CA GLN A 240 -14.28 14.84 -7.96
C GLN A 240 -14.26 13.87 -9.14
N GLU A 241 -13.12 13.70 -9.83
CA GLU A 241 -12.99 12.72 -10.92
C GLU A 241 -13.21 11.29 -10.47
N VAL A 242 -12.74 10.93 -9.25
CA VAL A 242 -13.02 9.61 -8.68
C VAL A 242 -14.52 9.41 -8.44
N ILE A 243 -15.20 10.41 -7.88
CA ILE A 243 -16.65 10.35 -7.64
C ILE A 243 -17.43 10.23 -8.96
N ASP A 244 -17.06 11.03 -9.97
CA ASP A 244 -17.74 11.03 -11.27
C ASP A 244 -17.51 9.71 -12.02
N THR A 245 -16.28 9.19 -12.00
CA THR A 245 -15.97 7.86 -12.54
C THR A 245 -16.77 6.76 -11.83
N ALA A 246 -16.91 6.84 -10.51
CA ALA A 246 -17.71 5.87 -9.77
C ALA A 246 -19.20 5.96 -10.11
N ARG A 247 -19.75 7.17 -10.32
CA ARG A 247 -21.12 7.35 -10.83
C ARG A 247 -21.35 6.69 -12.18
N GLU A 248 -20.38 6.86 -13.09
CA GLU A 248 -20.45 6.25 -14.43
C GLU A 248 -20.36 4.72 -14.36
N VAL A 249 -19.45 4.18 -13.54
CA VAL A 249 -19.21 2.75 -13.41
C VAL A 249 -20.39 2.06 -12.73
N THR A 250 -20.88 2.63 -11.63
CA THR A 250 -21.92 2.00 -10.81
C THR A 250 -23.34 2.27 -11.30
N GLY A 251 -23.57 3.36 -12.04
CA GLY A 251 -24.90 3.84 -12.41
C GLY A 251 -25.69 4.47 -11.26
N HIS A 252 -25.04 4.74 -10.11
CA HIS A 252 -25.67 5.33 -8.93
C HIS A 252 -25.33 6.82 -8.79
N PRO A 253 -26.22 7.65 -8.19
CA PRO A 253 -26.04 9.12 -8.11
C PRO A 253 -24.89 9.55 -7.18
N ILE A 254 -24.49 8.78 -6.20
CA ILE A 254 -23.43 9.02 -5.20
C ILE A 254 -23.43 10.46 -4.70
N PRO A 255 -24.30 10.82 -3.74
CA PRO A 255 -24.33 12.16 -3.14
C PRO A 255 -22.97 12.52 -2.50
N ALA A 256 -22.55 13.77 -2.70
CA ALA A 256 -21.31 14.30 -2.13
C ALA A 256 -21.58 15.60 -1.37
N GLU A 257 -20.85 15.83 -0.27
CA GLU A 257 -20.91 17.05 0.51
C GLU A 257 -19.51 17.60 0.78
N THR A 258 -19.28 18.87 0.46
CA THR A 258 -18.01 19.54 0.74
C THR A 258 -17.90 19.92 2.21
N THR A 259 -16.72 19.69 2.76
CA THR A 259 -16.34 20.04 4.13
C THR A 259 -14.99 20.78 4.13
N PRO A 260 -14.61 21.46 5.21
CA PRO A 260 -13.31 22.08 5.30
C PRO A 260 -12.16 21.10 5.03
N ARG A 261 -11.04 21.60 4.49
CA ARG A 261 -9.81 20.82 4.28
C ARG A 261 -9.36 20.09 5.53
N ARG A 262 -8.81 18.90 5.35
CA ARG A 262 -8.06 18.23 6.43
C ARG A 262 -6.75 18.98 6.68
N PRO A 263 -6.39 19.27 7.93
CA PRO A 263 -5.09 19.88 8.24
C PRO A 263 -3.94 19.03 7.75
N GLY A 264 -2.99 19.64 7.04
CA GLY A 264 -1.78 18.98 6.54
C GLY A 264 -1.99 18.12 5.28
N ASP A 265 -3.18 18.13 4.67
CA ASP A 265 -3.43 17.35 3.44
C ASP A 265 -2.86 18.11 2.22
N PRO A 266 -1.87 17.52 1.47
CA PRO A 266 -1.26 18.17 0.32
C PRO A 266 -2.27 18.31 -0.83
N ALA A 267 -2.16 19.39 -1.61
CA ALA A 267 -3.00 19.60 -2.77
C ALA A 267 -2.80 18.52 -3.85
N ILE A 268 -1.56 18.10 -4.08
CA ILE A 268 -1.19 17.20 -5.18
C ILE A 268 -0.15 16.19 -4.70
N LEU A 269 -0.43 14.89 -4.92
CA LEU A 269 0.52 13.80 -4.75
C LEU A 269 0.47 12.89 -5.96
N ILE A 270 1.50 12.96 -6.82
CA ILE A 270 1.63 12.17 -8.05
C ILE A 270 3.02 11.53 -8.09
N ALA A 271 3.07 10.23 -8.38
CA ALA A 271 4.30 9.47 -8.46
C ALA A 271 5.06 9.71 -9.77
N GLY A 272 6.38 9.84 -9.70
CA GLY A 272 7.28 9.60 -10.83
C GLY A 272 7.74 8.14 -10.80
N SER A 273 7.20 7.31 -11.70
CA SER A 273 7.50 5.87 -11.77
C SER A 273 8.43 5.50 -12.92
N ASP A 274 9.13 6.47 -13.51
CA ASP A 274 10.02 6.26 -14.67
C ASP A 274 11.20 5.33 -14.34
N LYS A 275 11.71 5.41 -13.12
CA LYS A 275 12.85 4.59 -12.68
C LYS A 275 12.54 3.09 -12.74
N ILE A 276 11.43 2.65 -12.15
CA ILE A 276 11.08 1.21 -12.19
C ILE A 276 10.74 0.76 -13.61
N ARG A 277 10.09 1.60 -14.42
CA ARG A 277 9.81 1.32 -15.83
C ARG A 277 11.12 1.11 -16.61
N ALA A 278 12.08 2.01 -16.46
CA ALA A 278 13.36 1.95 -17.15
C ALA A 278 14.24 0.78 -16.69
N GLU A 279 14.33 0.53 -15.38
CA GLU A 279 15.21 -0.46 -14.80
C GLU A 279 14.65 -1.89 -14.86
N LEU A 280 13.33 -2.07 -14.68
CA LEU A 280 12.68 -3.38 -14.52
C LEU A 280 11.65 -3.70 -15.61
N GLY A 281 11.37 -2.76 -16.53
CA GLY A 281 10.35 -2.96 -17.57
C GLY A 281 8.94 -3.05 -17.01
N TRP A 282 8.66 -2.44 -15.86
CA TRP A 282 7.33 -2.44 -15.26
C TRP A 282 6.33 -1.71 -16.16
N ASP A 283 5.27 -2.40 -16.56
CA ASP A 283 4.22 -1.89 -17.45
C ASP A 283 2.84 -2.17 -16.86
N PRO A 284 2.17 -1.17 -16.26
CA PRO A 284 0.85 -1.33 -15.66
C PRO A 284 -0.22 -1.76 -16.67
N ARG A 285 -1.02 -2.76 -16.29
CA ARG A 285 -2.14 -3.27 -17.11
C ARG A 285 -3.42 -2.47 -16.92
N TYR A 286 -3.56 -1.78 -15.79
CA TYR A 286 -4.74 -1.00 -15.41
C TYR A 286 -4.37 0.48 -15.20
N PRO A 287 -3.97 1.19 -16.29
CA PRO A 287 -3.46 2.55 -16.16
C PRO A 287 -4.55 3.61 -15.96
N ASP A 288 -5.81 3.29 -16.17
CA ASP A 288 -6.91 4.23 -16.11
C ASP A 288 -7.79 4.06 -14.87
N LEU A 289 -8.32 5.19 -14.38
CA LEU A 289 -9.14 5.23 -13.18
C LEU A 289 -10.42 4.38 -13.31
N ARG A 290 -11.02 4.34 -14.51
CA ARG A 290 -12.25 3.59 -14.74
C ARG A 290 -12.05 2.10 -14.50
N SER A 291 -10.96 1.52 -15.02
CA SER A 291 -10.61 0.11 -14.79
C SER A 291 -10.38 -0.18 -13.31
N ILE A 292 -9.70 0.71 -12.60
CA ILE A 292 -9.45 0.59 -11.15
C ILE A 292 -10.78 0.59 -10.38
N VAL A 293 -11.66 1.55 -10.65
CA VAL A 293 -12.96 1.67 -9.98
C VAL A 293 -13.87 0.50 -10.36
N GLN A 294 -13.84 0.05 -11.62
CA GLN A 294 -14.67 -1.07 -12.09
C GLN A 294 -14.34 -2.36 -11.33
N THR A 295 -13.06 -2.72 -11.26
CA THR A 295 -12.66 -3.95 -10.55
C THR A 295 -12.99 -3.90 -9.06
N ALA A 296 -12.82 -2.74 -8.42
CA ALA A 296 -13.24 -2.54 -7.03
C ALA A 296 -14.76 -2.68 -6.88
N TRP A 297 -15.54 -2.09 -7.79
CA TRP A 297 -17.00 -2.20 -7.79
C TRP A 297 -17.47 -3.64 -7.93
N ASP A 298 -16.93 -4.37 -8.91
CA ASP A 298 -17.29 -5.77 -9.16
C ASP A 298 -17.07 -6.63 -7.92
N TRP A 299 -15.94 -6.42 -7.21
CA TRP A 299 -15.67 -7.15 -5.97
C TRP A 299 -16.63 -6.76 -4.84
N HIS A 300 -16.88 -5.47 -4.61
CA HIS A 300 -17.78 -5.01 -3.55
C HIS A 300 -19.24 -5.44 -3.78
N VAL A 301 -19.69 -5.53 -5.04
CA VAL A 301 -21.02 -6.07 -5.37
C VAL A 301 -21.10 -7.58 -5.02
N ALA A 302 -20.04 -8.33 -5.30
CA ALA A 302 -19.96 -9.75 -4.97
C ALA A 302 -19.78 -9.99 -3.46
N HIS A 303 -19.16 -9.05 -2.75
CA HIS A 303 -18.82 -9.15 -1.32
C HIS A 303 -19.33 -7.91 -0.55
N PRO A 304 -20.63 -7.69 -0.48
CA PRO A 304 -21.20 -6.46 0.09
C PRO A 304 -20.98 -6.32 1.61
N ARG A 305 -20.46 -7.36 2.27
CA ARG A 305 -20.11 -7.34 3.70
C ARG A 305 -18.64 -7.68 3.95
N GLY A 306 -17.81 -7.59 2.93
CA GLY A 306 -16.41 -7.98 2.98
C GLY A 306 -16.18 -9.49 2.91
N TYR A 307 -15.09 -9.97 3.49
CA TYR A 307 -14.72 -11.39 3.56
C TYR A 307 -15.57 -12.19 4.53
#